data_9d5b0fad7de8a1a60d494e3362c759e2
#
_entry.id   9d5b0fad7de8a1a60d494e3362c759e2
#
_cell.length_a   1.000
_cell.length_b   1.000
_cell.length_c   1.000
_cell.angle_alpha   90.00
_cell.angle_beta   90.00
_cell.angle_gamma   90.00
#
_symmetry.space_group_name_H-M   'P 1'
#
loop_
_entity.id
_entity.type
_entity.pdbx_description
1 polymer ?
#
loop_
_entity_poly.entity_id
_entity_poly.type
_entity_poly.pdbx_seq_one_letter_code
_entity_poly.pdbx_strand_id
1 'polypeptide(L)'
;SERQLCEQLRYNLLFRWFVGLAIDDPVWDHSTFSKNRDRLLEHQVVEGLFAEVLRLADQQGLLSKEHFSVDGTLIQAWASQKSFRPKDGSDDQRPGGGGRNAQADWKGRPRSNDTHASTTDPDARSYRKSHNTAAILCYQGHALMENRSGLVVSAVVTHADGFGEPVVLALDVDDP
;
A
#
# COMPACT_ATOMS: atom_id res chain seq x y z
N SER A 1 7.21 0.69 -12.71
CA SER A 1 8.19 1.45 -11.89
C SER A 1 8.43 2.84 -12.50
N GLU A 2 8.97 3.77 -11.73
CA GLU A 2 9.34 5.13 -12.15
C GLU A 2 10.32 5.11 -13.34
N ARG A 3 11.26 4.17 -13.33
CA ARG A 3 12.19 3.97 -14.46
C ARG A 3 11.47 3.59 -15.75
N GLN A 4 10.52 2.65 -15.65
CA GLN A 4 9.71 2.24 -16.81
C GLN A 4 8.83 3.39 -17.30
N LEU A 5 8.28 4.23 -16.41
CA LEU A 5 7.53 5.41 -16.81
C LEU A 5 8.42 6.40 -17.57
N CYS A 6 9.61 6.72 -17.05
CA CYS A 6 10.57 7.60 -17.75
C CYS A 6 11.00 7.04 -19.10
N GLU A 7 11.15 5.72 -19.21
CA GLU A 7 11.43 5.05 -20.46
C GLU A 7 10.27 5.19 -21.45
N GLN A 8 9.02 4.93 -21.02
CA GLN A 8 7.84 5.11 -21.86
C GLN A 8 7.68 6.57 -22.33
N LEU A 9 7.94 7.54 -21.47
CA LEU A 9 7.88 8.96 -21.81
C LEU A 9 8.87 9.37 -22.92
N ARG A 10 9.92 8.59 -23.17
CA ARG A 10 10.90 8.89 -24.24
C ARG A 10 10.35 8.66 -25.66
N TYR A 11 9.44 7.70 -25.82
CA TYR A 11 8.95 7.30 -27.14
C TYR A 11 7.43 7.15 -27.26
N ASN A 12 6.68 7.16 -26.17
CA ASN A 12 5.23 7.02 -26.18
C ASN A 12 4.55 8.39 -26.21
N LEU A 13 4.01 8.76 -27.36
CA LEU A 13 3.37 10.08 -27.56
C LEU A 13 2.13 10.29 -26.69
N LEU A 14 1.38 9.23 -26.39
CA LEU A 14 0.22 9.31 -25.50
C LEU A 14 0.63 9.68 -24.07
N PHE A 15 1.69 9.08 -23.56
CA PHE A 15 2.22 9.41 -22.24
C PHE A 15 2.78 10.81 -22.19
N ARG A 16 3.51 11.23 -23.25
CA ARG A 16 4.02 12.61 -23.36
C ARG A 16 2.89 13.63 -23.37
N TRP A 17 1.87 13.40 -24.19
CA TRP A 17 0.69 14.24 -24.23
C TRP A 17 -0.01 14.33 -22.87
N PHE A 18 -0.21 13.20 -22.19
CA PHE A 18 -0.88 13.14 -20.89
C PHE A 18 -0.15 13.96 -19.80
N VAL A 19 1.18 13.93 -19.79
CA VAL A 19 1.99 14.71 -18.81
C VAL A 19 2.33 16.13 -19.30
N GLY A 20 1.89 16.52 -20.48
CA GLY A 20 2.11 17.85 -21.03
C GLY A 20 3.51 18.08 -21.61
N LEU A 21 4.22 17.03 -22.03
CA LEU A 21 5.52 17.14 -22.70
C LEU A 21 5.36 17.27 -24.24
N ALA A 22 6.03 18.25 -24.84
CA ALA A 22 6.19 18.34 -26.27
C ALA A 22 7.09 17.21 -26.82
N ILE A 23 7.08 16.99 -28.13
CA ILE A 23 7.81 15.88 -28.76
C ILE A 23 9.32 16.01 -28.53
N ASP A 24 9.84 17.20 -28.52
CA ASP A 24 11.26 17.56 -28.36
C ASP A 24 11.67 17.87 -26.92
N ASP A 25 10.73 17.93 -25.97
CA ASP A 25 11.07 18.16 -24.57
C ASP A 25 11.90 17.03 -23.98
N PRO A 26 12.92 17.31 -23.17
CA PRO A 26 13.66 16.29 -22.46
C PRO A 26 12.79 15.62 -21.40
N VAL A 27 12.91 14.31 -21.27
CA VAL A 27 12.29 13.55 -20.18
C VAL A 27 13.18 13.63 -18.95
N TRP A 28 12.58 13.87 -17.78
CA TRP A 28 13.30 13.90 -16.50
C TRP A 28 13.86 12.54 -16.10
N ASP A 29 14.79 12.54 -15.16
CA ASP A 29 15.36 11.34 -14.58
C ASP A 29 14.42 10.75 -13.52
N HIS A 30 14.47 9.41 -13.34
CA HIS A 30 13.64 8.72 -12.36
C HIS A 30 13.88 9.18 -10.92
N SER A 31 15.07 9.70 -10.58
CA SER A 31 15.37 10.27 -9.25
C SER A 31 14.54 11.50 -8.92
N THR A 32 13.96 12.16 -9.93
CA THR A 32 13.03 13.29 -9.74
C THR A 32 11.82 12.88 -8.89
N PHE A 33 11.30 11.68 -9.09
CA PHE A 33 10.19 11.16 -8.28
C PHE A 33 10.60 11.00 -6.83
N SER A 34 11.74 10.37 -6.56
CA SER A 34 12.24 10.19 -5.19
C SER A 34 12.47 11.51 -4.47
N LYS A 35 13.05 12.50 -5.16
CA LYS A 35 13.31 13.83 -4.59
C LYS A 35 12.04 14.64 -4.29
N ASN A 36 10.98 14.44 -5.04
CA ASN A 36 9.75 15.23 -4.89
C ASN A 36 8.65 14.48 -4.12
N ARG A 37 8.78 13.17 -3.91
CA ARG A 37 7.77 12.36 -3.21
C ARG A 37 7.44 12.94 -1.83
N ASP A 38 8.44 13.15 -1.01
CA ASP A 38 8.25 13.63 0.36
C ASP A 38 7.59 15.01 0.37
N ARG A 39 7.98 15.89 -0.56
CA ARG A 39 7.35 17.21 -0.72
C ARG A 39 5.87 17.12 -1.10
N LEU A 40 5.51 16.22 -2.02
CA LEU A 40 4.12 16.03 -2.45
C LEU A 40 3.26 15.48 -1.32
N LEU A 41 3.82 14.56 -0.50
CA LEU A 41 3.15 14.02 0.68
C LEU A 41 3.01 15.05 1.79
N GLU A 42 4.09 15.79 2.10
CA GLU A 42 4.09 16.84 3.12
C GLU A 42 3.03 17.93 2.86
N HIS A 43 2.81 18.25 1.59
CA HIS A 43 1.83 19.27 1.19
C HIS A 43 0.46 18.69 0.80
N GLN A 44 0.21 17.42 1.08
CA GLN A 44 -1.07 16.74 0.81
C GLN A 44 -1.56 16.90 -0.65
N VAL A 45 -0.62 16.99 -1.60
CA VAL A 45 -0.95 17.23 -3.01
C VAL A 45 -1.67 16.04 -3.62
N VAL A 46 -1.34 14.81 -3.16
CA VAL A 46 -1.95 13.57 -3.68
C VAL A 46 -3.41 13.50 -3.23
N GLU A 47 -3.69 13.81 -1.97
CA GLU A 47 -5.03 13.86 -1.41
C GLU A 47 -5.87 14.94 -2.09
N GLY A 48 -5.29 16.13 -2.29
CA GLY A 48 -5.96 17.23 -3.00
C GLY A 48 -6.29 16.89 -4.45
N LEU A 49 -5.37 16.21 -5.15
CA LEU A 49 -5.62 15.73 -6.52
C LEU A 49 -6.74 14.68 -6.53
N PHE A 50 -6.72 13.74 -5.60
CA PHE A 50 -7.74 12.70 -5.50
C PHE A 50 -9.12 13.32 -5.24
N ALA A 51 -9.23 14.23 -4.27
CA ALA A 51 -10.48 14.93 -3.96
C ALA A 51 -11.02 15.73 -5.18
N GLU A 52 -10.14 16.40 -5.94
CA GLU A 52 -10.55 17.14 -7.14
C GLU A 52 -11.03 16.21 -8.26
N VAL A 53 -10.41 15.05 -8.44
CA VAL A 53 -10.87 14.04 -9.40
C VAL A 53 -12.27 13.53 -9.02
N LEU A 54 -12.52 13.26 -7.75
CA LEU A 54 -13.84 12.83 -7.26
C LEU A 54 -14.88 13.93 -7.46
N ARG A 55 -14.55 15.18 -7.15
CA ARG A 55 -15.43 16.33 -7.37
C ARG A 55 -15.83 16.47 -8.85
N LEU A 56 -14.87 16.33 -9.75
CA LEU A 56 -15.14 16.36 -11.19
C LEU A 56 -15.99 15.17 -11.66
N ALA A 57 -15.72 13.99 -11.11
CA ALA A 57 -16.51 12.78 -11.42
C ALA A 57 -17.96 12.93 -10.96
N ASP A 58 -18.19 13.50 -9.78
CA ASP A 58 -19.54 13.76 -9.28
C ASP A 58 -20.27 14.79 -10.15
N GLN A 59 -19.62 15.89 -10.53
CA GLN A 59 -20.18 16.89 -11.44
C GLN A 59 -20.57 16.32 -12.81
N GLN A 60 -19.86 15.32 -13.28
CA GLN A 60 -20.16 14.60 -14.53
C GLN A 60 -21.22 13.51 -14.34
N GLY A 61 -21.74 13.32 -13.13
CA GLY A 61 -22.71 12.28 -12.82
C GLY A 61 -22.15 10.86 -12.91
N LEU A 62 -20.83 10.71 -12.76
CA LEU A 62 -20.14 9.41 -12.82
C LEU A 62 -20.17 8.66 -11.49
N LEU A 63 -20.48 9.33 -10.39
CA LEU A 63 -20.65 8.71 -9.09
C LEU A 63 -22.11 8.40 -8.80
N SER A 64 -22.42 7.16 -8.40
CA SER A 64 -23.72 6.77 -7.86
C SER A 64 -23.63 6.63 -6.35
N LYS A 65 -24.77 6.67 -5.67
CA LYS A 65 -24.88 6.44 -4.22
C LYS A 65 -25.48 5.07 -3.88
N GLU A 66 -25.53 4.17 -4.85
CA GLU A 66 -26.34 2.95 -4.70
C GLU A 66 -25.52 1.71 -4.39
N HIS A 67 -24.41 1.48 -5.12
CA HIS A 67 -23.67 0.23 -5.02
C HIS A 67 -22.17 0.47 -4.98
N PHE A 68 -21.57 0.01 -3.90
CA PHE A 68 -20.12 0.06 -3.68
C PHE A 68 -19.55 -1.33 -3.42
N SER A 69 -18.30 -1.53 -3.80
CA SER A 69 -17.51 -2.72 -3.45
C SER A 69 -16.28 -2.31 -2.69
N VAL A 70 -15.97 -3.05 -1.63
CA VAL A 70 -14.70 -2.92 -0.89
C VAL A 70 -13.80 -4.07 -1.28
N ASP A 71 -12.56 -3.77 -1.65
CA ASP A 71 -11.53 -4.79 -1.88
C ASP A 71 -10.32 -4.50 -0.99
N GLY A 72 -9.85 -5.56 -0.33
CA GLY A 72 -8.67 -5.53 0.52
C GLY A 72 -7.48 -6.25 -0.11
N THR A 73 -6.35 -5.58 -0.23
CA THR A 73 -5.11 -6.16 -0.73
C THR A 73 -3.99 -6.04 0.29
N LEU A 74 -3.05 -7.01 0.29
CA LEU A 74 -1.87 -6.94 1.13
C LEU A 74 -0.79 -6.10 0.45
N ILE A 75 -0.33 -5.07 1.13
CA ILE A 75 0.79 -4.22 0.71
C ILE A 75 2.02 -4.67 1.48
N GLN A 76 2.96 -5.32 0.79
CA GLN A 76 4.17 -5.82 1.42
C GLN A 76 5.03 -4.66 1.92
N ALA A 77 5.42 -4.72 3.20
CA ALA A 77 6.34 -3.76 3.79
C ALA A 77 7.75 -3.93 3.20
N TRP A 78 8.50 -2.85 3.19
CA TRP A 78 9.91 -2.89 2.80
C TRP A 78 10.79 -3.42 3.94
N ALA A 79 10.37 -4.54 4.52
CA ALA A 79 11.02 -5.20 5.64
C ALA A 79 11.11 -6.71 5.39
N SER A 80 12.22 -7.31 5.72
CA SER A 80 12.39 -8.76 5.59
C SER A 80 11.91 -9.47 6.86
N GLN A 81 11.51 -10.73 6.74
CA GLN A 81 11.18 -11.59 7.89
C GLN A 81 12.34 -11.75 8.88
N LYS A 82 13.58 -11.48 8.47
CA LYS A 82 14.76 -11.48 9.37
C LYS A 82 14.74 -10.33 10.37
N SER A 83 14.04 -9.24 10.05
CA SER A 83 13.86 -8.10 10.95
C SER A 83 12.76 -8.33 11.99
N PHE A 84 11.94 -9.36 11.86
CA PHE A 84 10.85 -9.67 12.78
C PHE A 84 11.41 -10.36 14.02
N ARG A 85 11.62 -9.58 15.09
CA ARG A 85 12.33 -9.97 16.32
C ARG A 85 11.46 -9.78 17.56
N PRO A 86 11.76 -10.46 18.67
CA PRO A 86 11.10 -10.27 19.94
C PRO A 86 11.14 -8.81 20.40
N LYS A 87 10.03 -8.29 20.90
CA LYS A 87 9.91 -6.92 21.44
C LYS A 87 10.66 -6.73 22.76
N ASP A 88 10.90 -7.83 23.50
CA ASP A 88 11.57 -7.81 24.80
C ASP A 88 13.11 -7.75 24.69
N GLY A 89 13.64 -7.67 23.46
CA GLY A 89 15.08 -7.62 23.21
C GLY A 89 15.79 -8.94 23.44
N SER A 90 15.08 -10.03 23.72
CA SER A 90 15.67 -11.36 23.79
C SER A 90 16.30 -11.72 22.46
N ASP A 91 17.58 -12.10 22.48
CA ASP A 91 18.29 -12.47 21.26
C ASP A 91 17.71 -13.78 20.75
N ASP A 92 17.07 -13.71 19.59
CA ASP A 92 16.59 -14.88 18.85
C ASP A 92 17.84 -15.58 18.24
N GLN A 93 18.77 -16.00 19.12
CA GLN A 93 19.96 -16.74 18.72
C GLN A 93 19.53 -18.03 18.05
N ARG A 94 19.42 -18.00 16.73
CA ARG A 94 19.31 -19.19 15.91
C ARG A 94 20.68 -19.86 15.85
N PRO A 95 20.81 -21.10 16.33
CA PRO A 95 21.88 -21.96 15.84
C PRO A 95 21.59 -22.19 14.34
N GLY A 96 22.50 -21.74 13.48
CA GLY A 96 22.45 -21.71 12.04
C GLY A 96 21.53 -22.74 11.36
N GLY A 97 20.68 -22.26 10.48
CA GLY A 97 19.92 -23.10 9.58
C GLY A 97 18.58 -22.50 9.18
N GLY A 98 18.52 -21.86 8.01
CA GLY A 98 17.26 -21.48 7.36
C GLY A 98 16.43 -22.70 6.95
N GLY A 99 15.75 -23.34 7.91
CA GLY A 99 14.79 -24.41 7.63
C GLY A 99 13.47 -23.86 7.13
N ARG A 100 12.66 -24.69 6.45
CA ARG A 100 11.33 -24.43 5.89
C ARG A 100 10.29 -23.90 6.91
N ASN A 101 10.57 -23.91 8.20
CA ASN A 101 9.69 -23.49 9.29
C ASN A 101 10.17 -22.21 9.99
N ALA A 102 10.50 -21.18 9.23
CA ALA A 102 10.90 -19.87 9.78
C ALA A 102 9.81 -19.20 10.66
N GLN A 103 8.60 -19.75 10.70
CA GLN A 103 7.47 -19.25 11.49
C GLN A 103 7.28 -19.96 12.84
N ALA A 104 7.89 -21.12 13.02
CA ALA A 104 7.89 -21.80 14.30
C ALA A 104 9.14 -21.38 15.08
N ASP A 105 8.93 -20.89 16.29
CA ASP A 105 10.02 -20.76 17.25
C ASP A 105 10.66 -22.16 17.44
N TRP A 106 11.99 -22.19 17.59
CA TRP A 106 12.75 -23.38 17.94
C TRP A 106 12.17 -24.11 19.18
N LYS A 107 11.48 -23.38 20.08
CA LYS A 107 10.83 -23.92 21.30
C LYS A 107 9.32 -24.13 21.14
N GLY A 108 8.77 -24.11 19.93
CA GLY A 108 7.34 -24.33 19.69
C GLY A 108 6.44 -23.13 20.04
N ARG A 109 7.00 -21.96 20.29
CA ARG A 109 6.21 -20.74 20.50
C ARG A 109 5.92 -20.08 19.15
N PRO A 110 4.66 -19.84 18.79
CA PRO A 110 4.35 -19.14 17.55
C PRO A 110 4.82 -17.69 17.64
N ARG A 111 5.47 -17.20 16.58
CA ARG A 111 5.79 -15.78 16.42
C ARG A 111 4.50 -15.02 16.12
N SER A 112 4.08 -14.18 17.04
CA SER A 112 2.88 -13.35 16.89
C SER A 112 3.25 -11.87 16.86
N ASN A 113 2.36 -11.04 16.34
CA ASN A 113 2.51 -9.59 16.38
C ASN A 113 2.48 -9.02 17.82
N ASP A 114 1.99 -9.78 18.80
CA ASP A 114 1.99 -9.37 20.19
C ASP A 114 3.41 -9.44 20.79
N THR A 115 4.14 -10.48 20.41
CA THR A 115 5.47 -10.79 20.98
C THR A 115 6.63 -10.29 20.12
N HIS A 116 6.41 -10.08 18.81
CA HIS A 116 7.43 -9.71 17.85
C HIS A 116 7.04 -8.46 17.05
N ALA A 117 8.05 -7.70 16.62
CA ALA A 117 7.89 -6.59 15.68
C ALA A 117 9.08 -6.55 14.71
N SER A 118 8.88 -5.92 13.56
CA SER A 118 10.00 -5.66 12.65
C SER A 118 10.87 -4.54 13.19
N THR A 119 12.19 -4.74 13.18
CA THR A 119 13.15 -3.70 13.53
C THR A 119 13.37 -2.70 12.41
N THR A 120 12.97 -3.03 11.18
CA THR A 120 13.09 -2.16 10.01
C THR A 120 11.84 -1.32 9.81
N ASP A 121 10.65 -1.90 10.06
CA ASP A 121 9.35 -1.26 9.92
C ASP A 121 8.45 -1.75 11.08
N PRO A 122 8.46 -1.06 12.23
CA PRO A 122 7.77 -1.53 13.44
C PRO A 122 6.25 -1.59 13.31
N ASP A 123 5.67 -0.83 12.39
CA ASP A 123 4.22 -0.80 12.16
C ASP A 123 3.73 -1.94 11.25
N ALA A 124 4.63 -2.52 10.45
CA ALA A 124 4.29 -3.67 9.63
C ALA A 124 3.91 -4.88 10.49
N ARG A 125 2.85 -5.56 10.10
CA ARG A 125 2.35 -6.76 10.78
C ARG A 125 2.68 -8.02 9.99
N SER A 126 3.04 -9.09 10.71
CA SER A 126 3.19 -10.40 10.10
C SER A 126 1.80 -11.00 9.86
N TYR A 127 1.43 -11.14 8.59
CA TYR A 127 0.11 -11.60 8.18
C TYR A 127 0.20 -12.61 7.05
N ARG A 128 -0.79 -13.50 6.97
CA ARG A 128 -0.96 -14.48 5.87
C ARG A 128 -2.41 -14.51 5.43
N LYS A 129 -2.64 -14.50 4.13
CA LYS A 129 -3.98 -14.53 3.55
C LYS A 129 -4.69 -15.89 3.76
N SER A 130 -3.93 -16.99 3.85
CA SER A 130 -4.46 -18.33 4.07
C SER A 130 -3.46 -19.21 4.82
N HIS A 131 -3.93 -20.33 5.37
CA HIS A 131 -3.07 -21.30 6.09
C HIS A 131 -1.93 -21.85 5.22
N ASN A 132 -2.12 -21.91 3.91
CA ASN A 132 -1.15 -22.48 2.96
C ASN A 132 -0.16 -21.44 2.39
N THR A 133 -0.29 -20.17 2.75
CA THR A 133 0.62 -19.10 2.30
C THR A 133 1.63 -18.76 3.38
N ALA A 134 2.84 -18.35 2.97
CA ALA A 134 3.82 -17.82 3.90
C ALA A 134 3.33 -16.49 4.47
N ALA A 135 3.61 -16.25 5.77
CA ALA A 135 3.37 -14.94 6.35
C ALA A 135 4.39 -13.94 5.80
N ILE A 136 3.91 -12.74 5.53
CA ILE A 136 4.72 -11.60 5.10
C ILE A 136 4.52 -10.43 6.05
N LEU A 137 5.53 -9.57 6.17
CA LEU A 137 5.38 -8.28 6.84
C LEU A 137 4.66 -7.35 5.88
N CYS A 138 3.50 -6.87 6.27
CA CYS A 138 2.65 -6.09 5.37
C CYS A 138 1.69 -5.18 6.12
N TYR A 139 1.06 -4.33 5.34
CA TYR A 139 -0.14 -3.56 5.64
C TYR A 139 -1.30 -4.11 4.83
N GLN A 140 -2.50 -3.69 5.16
CA GLN A 140 -3.69 -3.98 4.39
C GLN A 140 -4.19 -2.68 3.75
N GLY A 141 -4.21 -2.64 2.42
CA GLY A 141 -4.80 -1.55 1.66
C GLY A 141 -6.24 -1.89 1.32
N HIS A 142 -7.15 -0.95 1.53
CA HIS A 142 -8.55 -1.07 1.21
C HIS A 142 -8.92 0.00 0.19
N ALA A 143 -9.68 -0.37 -0.81
CA ALA A 143 -10.26 0.55 -1.77
C ALA A 143 -11.77 0.38 -1.81
N LEU A 144 -12.50 1.49 -1.67
CA LEU A 144 -13.92 1.56 -1.89
C LEU A 144 -14.16 2.01 -3.33
N MET A 145 -14.85 1.22 -4.10
CA MET A 145 -15.12 1.46 -5.51
C MET A 145 -16.62 1.59 -5.77
N GLU A 146 -17.00 2.64 -6.46
CA GLU A 146 -18.33 2.81 -7.02
C GLU A 146 -18.50 1.87 -8.22
N ASN A 147 -19.55 1.03 -8.22
CA ASN A 147 -19.65 -0.11 -9.13
C ASN A 147 -20.14 0.24 -10.54
N ARG A 148 -20.87 1.35 -10.72
CA ARG A 148 -21.40 1.74 -12.03
C ARG A 148 -20.31 2.21 -12.98
N SER A 149 -19.40 3.04 -12.48
CA SER A 149 -18.33 3.64 -13.27
C SER A 149 -16.94 3.05 -12.96
N GLY A 150 -16.83 2.21 -11.93
CA GLY A 150 -15.56 1.59 -11.53
C GLY A 150 -14.57 2.58 -10.94
N LEU A 151 -15.03 3.70 -10.39
CA LEU A 151 -14.18 4.70 -9.79
C LEU A 151 -13.91 4.39 -8.32
N VAL A 152 -12.65 4.46 -7.91
CA VAL A 152 -12.28 4.40 -6.49
C VAL A 152 -12.67 5.72 -5.85
N VAL A 153 -13.48 5.66 -4.80
CA VAL A 153 -13.98 6.85 -4.08
C VAL A 153 -13.29 7.04 -2.74
N SER A 154 -12.74 5.98 -2.16
CA SER A 154 -11.92 6.05 -0.94
C SER A 154 -10.82 4.99 -0.96
N ALA A 155 -9.69 5.30 -0.36
CA ALA A 155 -8.59 4.36 -0.19
C ALA A 155 -7.91 4.59 1.16
N VAL A 156 -7.79 3.51 1.95
CA VAL A 156 -7.21 3.55 3.30
C VAL A 156 -6.20 2.43 3.46
N VAL A 157 -5.13 2.69 4.19
CA VAL A 157 -4.16 1.69 4.60
C VAL A 157 -4.29 1.44 6.10
N THR A 158 -4.43 0.18 6.49
CA THR A 158 -4.53 -0.24 7.90
C THR A 158 -3.44 -1.24 8.24
N HIS A 159 -3.29 -1.55 9.54
CA HIS A 159 -2.50 -2.70 9.94
C HIS A 159 -3.14 -3.99 9.43
N ALA A 160 -2.32 -4.96 9.02
CA ALA A 160 -2.80 -6.26 8.56
C ALA A 160 -3.15 -7.15 9.75
N ASP A 161 -4.29 -6.90 10.39
CA ASP A 161 -4.83 -7.65 11.53
C ASP A 161 -6.09 -8.49 11.19
N GLY A 162 -6.59 -8.35 9.97
CA GLY A 162 -7.77 -9.03 9.46
C GLY A 162 -9.10 -8.33 9.77
N PHE A 163 -9.08 -7.16 10.41
CA PHE A 163 -10.29 -6.41 10.79
C PHE A 163 -10.50 -5.11 10.01
N GLY A 164 -9.67 -4.83 9.00
CA GLY A 164 -9.65 -3.54 8.30
C GLY A 164 -10.89 -3.23 7.43
N GLU A 165 -11.59 -4.25 6.90
CA GLU A 165 -12.75 -4.02 6.00
C GLU A 165 -13.91 -3.27 6.66
N PRO A 166 -14.31 -3.55 7.92
CA PRO A 166 -15.37 -2.81 8.58
C PRO A 166 -15.04 -1.34 8.85
N VAL A 167 -13.76 -1.02 9.02
CA VAL A 167 -13.29 0.35 9.30
C VAL A 167 -13.49 1.26 8.08
N VAL A 168 -13.27 0.76 6.88
CA VAL A 168 -13.44 1.53 5.64
C VAL A 168 -14.90 1.89 5.40
N LEU A 169 -15.83 0.95 5.68
CA LEU A 169 -17.26 1.19 5.56
C LEU A 169 -17.79 2.20 6.59
N ALA A 170 -17.16 2.28 7.76
CA ALA A 170 -17.58 3.22 8.82
C ALA A 170 -17.11 4.65 8.56
N LEU A 171 -15.99 4.85 7.88
CA LEU A 171 -15.42 6.20 7.62
C LEU A 171 -16.20 6.98 6.54
N ASP A 172 -16.90 6.30 5.62
CA ASP A 172 -17.65 6.95 4.53
C ASP A 172 -19.13 7.21 4.84
N VAL A 173 -19.63 6.77 6.00
CA VAL A 173 -21.05 6.96 6.39
C VAL A 173 -21.26 8.26 7.18
N ASP A 174 -20.20 8.84 7.75
CA ASP A 174 -20.30 9.99 8.66
C ASP A 174 -19.85 11.34 8.06
N ASP A 175 -19.53 11.41 6.77
CA ASP A 175 -19.18 12.68 6.11
C ASP A 175 -20.38 13.17 5.28
N PRO A 176 -21.05 14.29 5.69
CA PRO A 176 -22.25 14.84 5.03
C PRO A 176 -21.92 15.60 3.73
#